data_b2d2f1fd16b3901056318270b9ae121d
#
_entry.id   b2d2f1fd16b3901056318270b9ae121d
#
_cell.length_a   1.000
_cell.length_b   1.000
_cell.length_c   1.000
_cell.angle_alpha   90.00
_cell.angle_beta   90.00
_cell.angle_gamma   90.00
#
_symmetry.space_group_name_H-M   'P 1'
#
loop_
_entity.id
_entity.type
_entity.pdbx_description
1 polymer ?
#
loop_
_entity_poly.entity_id
_entity_poly.type
_entity_poly.pdbx_seq_one_letter_code
_entity_poly.pdbx_strand_id
1 'polypeptide(L)'
;VKMSKSLGNVVNPDDVVKAYGADTMRLYIMFIGDFEKVATWSDEAVKGSKRFLDRCWNLMDMASDSEALSEKNEAIIHKTIRKVTQDIDELKMNTAIAALMTMVNEFYANGLTKGDLKMLMLMLSPFAPHMVEEMWELTGEAAKTGTMAMQQPWPEYDESKTVASHVEMAV
;
A
#
# COMPACT_ATOMS: atom_id res chain seq x y z
N VAL A 1 -15.70 21.96 -13.16
CA VAL A 1 -17.10 21.73 -13.54
C VAL A 1 -17.49 20.33 -13.05
N LYS A 2 -18.66 20.18 -12.42
CA LYS A 2 -19.18 18.89 -11.98
C LYS A 2 -19.38 17.95 -13.19
N MET A 3 -18.95 16.70 -13.06
CA MET A 3 -19.19 15.69 -14.12
C MET A 3 -20.70 15.47 -14.31
N SER A 4 -21.12 15.46 -15.56
CA SER A 4 -22.52 15.23 -15.94
C SER A 4 -22.60 14.54 -17.29
N LYS A 5 -23.51 13.57 -17.43
CA LYS A 5 -23.74 12.89 -18.71
C LYS A 5 -24.16 13.86 -19.80
N SER A 6 -24.94 14.89 -19.46
CA SER A 6 -25.38 15.93 -20.41
C SER A 6 -24.24 16.83 -20.90
N LEU A 7 -23.16 16.96 -20.14
CA LEU A 7 -21.98 17.74 -20.54
C LEU A 7 -20.90 16.90 -21.24
N GLY A 8 -21.09 15.58 -21.32
CA GLY A 8 -20.12 14.67 -21.96
C GLY A 8 -18.75 14.62 -21.27
N ASN A 9 -18.64 15.08 -20.02
CA ASN A 9 -17.40 15.15 -19.25
C ASN A 9 -17.27 14.08 -18.15
N VAL A 10 -18.00 12.99 -18.29
CA VAL A 10 -17.97 11.88 -17.34
C VAL A 10 -16.81 10.95 -17.66
N VAL A 11 -16.04 10.57 -16.65
CA VAL A 11 -15.07 9.48 -16.74
C VAL A 11 -15.80 8.16 -16.46
N ASN A 12 -15.73 7.22 -17.40
CA ASN A 12 -16.34 5.91 -17.24
C ASN A 12 -15.37 5.01 -16.45
N PRO A 13 -15.79 4.48 -15.28
CA PRO A 13 -14.97 3.54 -14.50
C PRO A 13 -14.50 2.32 -15.29
N ASP A 14 -15.33 1.78 -16.17
CA ASP A 14 -14.97 0.61 -16.97
C ASP A 14 -13.78 0.87 -17.90
N ASP A 15 -13.66 2.08 -18.44
CA ASP A 15 -12.53 2.45 -19.30
C ASP A 15 -11.23 2.58 -18.51
N VAL A 16 -11.31 3.12 -17.29
CA VAL A 16 -10.16 3.21 -16.37
C VAL A 16 -9.71 1.81 -15.92
N VAL A 17 -10.66 0.94 -15.57
CA VAL A 17 -10.36 -0.45 -15.18
C VAL A 17 -9.74 -1.24 -16.33
N LYS A 18 -10.22 -1.06 -17.56
CA LYS A 18 -9.62 -1.71 -18.75
C LYS A 18 -8.19 -1.21 -19.02
N ALA A 19 -7.93 0.08 -18.81
CA ALA A 19 -6.64 0.68 -19.09
C ALA A 19 -5.58 0.42 -17.99
N TYR A 20 -5.98 0.44 -16.73
CA TYR A 20 -5.05 0.45 -15.58
C TYR A 20 -5.29 -0.65 -14.55
N GLY A 21 -6.40 -1.37 -14.62
CA GLY A 21 -6.81 -2.37 -13.63
C GLY A 21 -7.69 -1.79 -12.52
N ALA A 22 -8.49 -2.67 -11.91
CA ALA A 22 -9.44 -2.31 -10.85
C ALA A 22 -8.72 -1.79 -9.59
N ASP A 23 -7.59 -2.38 -9.22
CA ASP A 23 -6.82 -1.97 -8.04
C ASP A 23 -6.25 -0.55 -8.18
N THR A 24 -5.80 -0.17 -9.38
CA THR A 24 -5.35 1.20 -9.66
C THR A 24 -6.49 2.19 -9.47
N MET A 25 -7.66 1.89 -9.99
CA MET A 25 -8.82 2.75 -9.82
C MET A 25 -9.23 2.88 -8.36
N ARG A 26 -9.30 1.76 -7.62
CA ARG A 26 -9.61 1.75 -6.19
C ARG A 26 -8.63 2.62 -5.41
N LEU A 27 -7.32 2.39 -5.61
CA LEU A 27 -6.27 3.13 -4.94
C LEU A 27 -6.37 4.63 -5.24
N TYR A 28 -6.56 4.99 -6.52
CA TYR A 28 -6.70 6.37 -6.93
C TYR A 28 -7.88 7.06 -6.22
N ILE A 29 -9.07 6.46 -6.23
CA ILE A 29 -10.26 7.02 -5.58
C ILE A 29 -10.04 7.24 -4.08
N MET A 30 -9.34 6.33 -3.40
CA MET A 30 -9.01 6.46 -1.98
C MET A 30 -7.90 7.48 -1.71
N PHE A 31 -7.07 7.78 -2.71
CA PHE A 31 -5.90 8.65 -2.55
C PHE A 31 -6.13 10.11 -2.94
N ILE A 32 -7.10 10.41 -3.81
CA ILE A 32 -7.28 11.76 -4.36
C ILE A 32 -7.71 12.82 -3.35
N GLY A 33 -8.15 12.41 -2.17
CA GLY A 33 -8.50 13.34 -1.10
C GLY A 33 -9.43 12.77 -0.05
N ASP A 34 -9.86 13.67 0.81
CA ASP A 34 -10.85 13.41 1.82
C ASP A 34 -12.22 13.12 1.18
N PHE A 35 -12.91 12.07 1.63
CA PHE A 35 -14.22 11.69 1.09
C PHE A 35 -15.30 12.75 1.26
N GLU A 36 -15.12 13.68 2.18
CA GLU A 36 -16.04 14.81 2.40
C GLU A 36 -15.82 15.98 1.43
N LYS A 37 -14.75 15.96 0.65
CA LYS A 37 -14.36 17.06 -0.23
C LYS A 37 -14.55 16.73 -1.71
N VAL A 38 -14.77 17.79 -2.48
CA VAL A 38 -14.78 17.67 -3.94
C VAL A 38 -13.34 17.46 -4.44
N ALA A 39 -13.14 16.41 -5.21
CA ALA A 39 -11.87 16.15 -5.87
C ALA A 39 -11.98 16.36 -7.38
N THR A 40 -10.88 16.81 -7.99
CA THR A 40 -10.77 16.93 -9.46
C THR A 40 -10.15 15.66 -10.00
N TRP A 41 -10.75 15.09 -11.05
CA TRP A 41 -10.18 13.96 -11.77
C TRP A 41 -8.85 14.34 -12.42
N SER A 42 -7.85 13.47 -12.31
CA SER A 42 -6.53 13.64 -12.91
C SER A 42 -6.02 12.31 -13.45
N ASP A 43 -5.90 12.22 -14.79
CA ASP A 43 -5.33 11.04 -15.45
C ASP A 43 -3.87 10.81 -15.04
N GLU A 44 -3.13 11.87 -14.78
CA GLU A 44 -1.74 11.77 -14.33
C GLU A 44 -1.65 11.17 -12.92
N ALA A 45 -2.58 11.50 -12.05
CA ALA A 45 -2.64 10.90 -10.71
C ALA A 45 -3.09 9.42 -10.74
N VAL A 46 -3.93 9.03 -11.70
CA VAL A 46 -4.24 7.61 -11.96
C VAL A 46 -2.99 6.85 -12.35
N LYS A 47 -2.19 7.39 -13.26
CA LYS A 47 -0.89 6.82 -13.65
C LYS A 47 0.08 6.76 -12.49
N GLY A 48 0.08 7.76 -11.61
CA GLY A 48 0.87 7.76 -10.37
C GLY A 48 0.49 6.61 -9.44
N SER A 49 -0.80 6.35 -9.28
CA SER A 49 -1.31 5.22 -8.51
C SER A 49 -0.89 3.87 -9.12
N LYS A 50 -0.95 3.74 -10.45
CA LYS A 50 -0.46 2.55 -11.16
C LYS A 50 1.04 2.33 -10.92
N ARG A 51 1.86 3.37 -11.05
CA ARG A 51 3.31 3.30 -10.79
C ARG A 51 3.61 2.85 -9.35
N PHE A 52 2.84 3.31 -8.37
CA PHE A 52 3.01 2.85 -6.99
C PHE A 52 2.72 1.34 -6.85
N LEU A 53 1.63 0.85 -7.43
CA LEU A 53 1.31 -0.58 -7.40
C LEU A 53 2.37 -1.42 -8.13
N ASP A 54 2.88 -0.96 -9.27
CA ASP A 54 3.97 -1.62 -9.98
C ASP A 54 5.25 -1.69 -9.13
N ARG A 55 5.55 -0.63 -8.38
CA ARG A 55 6.67 -0.64 -7.43
C ARG A 55 6.47 -1.65 -6.30
N CYS A 56 5.25 -1.76 -5.77
CA CYS A 56 4.94 -2.78 -4.76
C CYS A 56 5.14 -4.19 -5.32
N TRP A 57 4.68 -4.44 -6.53
CA TRP A 57 4.86 -5.72 -7.23
C TRP A 57 6.34 -6.08 -7.40
N ASN A 58 7.15 -5.14 -7.85
CA ASN A 58 8.58 -5.37 -8.10
C ASN A 58 9.39 -5.66 -6.83
N LEU A 59 8.88 -5.34 -5.64
CA LEU A 59 9.53 -5.70 -4.38
C LEU A 59 9.63 -7.21 -4.16
N MET A 60 8.79 -8.02 -4.80
CA MET A 60 8.89 -9.48 -4.72
C MET A 60 10.24 -10.00 -5.22
N ASP A 61 10.79 -9.39 -6.28
CA ASP A 61 12.09 -9.77 -6.85
C ASP A 61 13.29 -9.31 -5.99
N MET A 62 13.07 -8.38 -5.08
CA MET A 62 14.10 -7.79 -4.22
C MET A 62 14.16 -8.44 -2.83
N ALA A 63 13.10 -9.11 -2.41
CA ALA A 63 12.97 -9.62 -1.05
C ALA A 63 13.94 -10.80 -0.80
N SER A 64 14.75 -10.69 0.27
CA SER A 64 15.56 -11.81 0.76
C SER A 64 14.68 -12.88 1.43
N ASP A 65 15.18 -14.10 1.53
CA ASP A 65 14.43 -15.27 2.01
C ASP A 65 14.08 -15.26 3.52
N SER A 66 14.55 -14.26 4.28
CA SER A 66 14.25 -14.17 5.72
C SER A 66 12.76 -13.91 5.97
N GLU A 67 12.19 -14.69 6.88
CA GLU A 67 10.81 -14.50 7.36
C GLU A 67 10.69 -13.46 8.49
N ALA A 68 11.82 -13.05 9.07
CA ALA A 68 11.86 -12.02 10.10
C ALA A 68 11.84 -10.63 9.49
N LEU A 69 11.36 -9.64 10.24
CA LEU A 69 11.51 -8.24 9.88
C LEU A 69 13.00 -7.88 9.88
N SER A 70 13.42 -7.03 8.92
CA SER A 70 14.78 -6.51 8.91
C SER A 70 14.94 -5.41 9.97
N GLU A 71 16.08 -5.38 10.64
CA GLU A 71 16.37 -4.34 11.66
C GLU A 71 16.26 -2.93 11.10
N LYS A 72 16.68 -2.74 9.85
CA LYS A 72 16.62 -1.43 9.17
C LYS A 72 15.21 -0.92 8.93
N ASN A 73 14.25 -1.83 8.73
CA ASN A 73 12.88 -1.49 8.39
C ASN A 73 11.92 -1.66 9.58
N GLU A 74 12.34 -2.25 10.70
CA GLU A 74 11.45 -2.54 11.83
C GLU A 74 10.71 -1.29 12.31
N ALA A 75 11.43 -0.19 12.51
CA ALA A 75 10.85 1.05 13.00
C ALA A 75 9.81 1.65 12.03
N ILE A 76 10.12 1.70 10.72
CA ILE A 76 9.17 2.22 9.74
C ILE A 76 7.96 1.31 9.58
N ILE A 77 8.12 0.00 9.68
CA ILE A 77 7.02 -0.97 9.61
C ILE A 77 6.06 -0.73 10.78
N HIS A 78 6.54 -0.71 12.02
CA HIS A 78 5.69 -0.47 13.20
C HIS A 78 5.01 0.91 13.17
N LYS A 79 5.71 1.96 12.75
CA LYS A 79 5.11 3.29 12.51
C LYS A 79 3.99 3.24 11.48
N THR A 80 4.22 2.52 10.38
CA THR A 80 3.26 2.43 9.28
C THR A 80 2.03 1.63 9.70
N ILE A 81 2.20 0.51 10.39
CA ILE A 81 1.06 -0.27 10.91
C ILE A 81 0.19 0.62 11.80
N ARG A 82 0.79 1.33 12.76
CA ARG A 82 0.06 2.26 13.63
C ARG A 82 -0.70 3.32 12.82
N LYS A 83 0.00 3.99 11.90
CA LYS A 83 -0.57 5.07 11.09
C LYS A 83 -1.71 4.58 10.21
N VAL A 84 -1.51 3.50 9.49
CA VAL A 84 -2.54 2.94 8.59
C VAL A 84 -3.76 2.45 9.37
N THR A 85 -3.55 1.81 10.53
CA THR A 85 -4.65 1.38 11.41
C THR A 85 -5.51 2.56 11.85
N GLN A 86 -4.89 3.61 12.37
CA GLN A 86 -5.60 4.82 12.80
C GLN A 86 -6.31 5.52 11.65
N ASP A 87 -5.65 5.65 10.51
CA ASP A 87 -6.21 6.35 9.35
C ASP A 87 -7.39 5.59 8.72
N ILE A 88 -7.38 4.27 8.74
CA ILE A 88 -8.53 3.46 8.29
C ILE A 88 -9.72 3.66 9.24
N ASP A 89 -9.51 3.63 10.55
CA ASP A 89 -10.55 3.86 11.54
C ASP A 89 -11.17 5.26 11.42
N GLU A 90 -10.36 6.25 11.03
CA GLU A 90 -10.78 7.64 10.84
C GLU A 90 -11.23 7.96 9.40
N LEU A 91 -11.28 6.96 8.50
CA LEU A 91 -11.59 7.11 7.06
C LEU A 91 -10.64 8.06 6.31
N LYS A 92 -9.40 8.20 6.78
CA LYS A 92 -8.33 8.99 6.17
C LYS A 92 -7.48 8.15 5.21
N MET A 93 -8.12 7.58 4.20
CA MET A 93 -7.46 6.62 3.29
C MET A 93 -6.28 7.22 2.52
N ASN A 94 -6.35 8.51 2.18
CA ASN A 94 -5.27 9.23 1.48
C ASN A 94 -3.98 9.28 2.30
N THR A 95 -4.05 9.53 3.60
CA THR A 95 -2.87 9.56 4.48
C THR A 95 -2.36 8.15 4.80
N ALA A 96 -3.24 7.15 4.90
CA ALA A 96 -2.84 5.75 5.00
C ALA A 96 -2.00 5.32 3.78
N ILE A 97 -2.46 5.64 2.58
CA ILE A 97 -1.74 5.34 1.33
C ILE A 97 -0.39 6.08 1.30
N ALA A 98 -0.34 7.35 1.70
CA ALA A 98 0.90 8.10 1.78
C ALA A 98 1.93 7.45 2.74
N ALA A 99 1.46 6.91 3.87
CA ALA A 99 2.32 6.16 4.80
C ALA A 99 2.87 4.87 4.16
N LEU A 100 2.05 4.13 3.41
CA LEU A 100 2.50 2.96 2.65
C LEU A 100 3.54 3.34 1.57
N MET A 101 3.35 4.45 0.88
CA MET A 101 4.31 4.96 -0.10
C MET A 101 5.67 5.29 0.55
N THR A 102 5.65 5.89 1.73
CA THR A 102 6.87 6.17 2.51
C THR A 102 7.58 4.89 2.89
N MET A 103 6.87 3.89 3.41
CA MET A 103 7.45 2.59 3.76
C MET A 103 8.05 1.88 2.54
N VAL A 104 7.39 1.91 1.39
CA VAL A 104 7.92 1.35 0.14
C VAL A 104 9.21 2.06 -0.28
N ASN A 105 9.32 3.39 -0.12
CA ASN A 105 10.56 4.11 -0.39
C ASN A 105 11.72 3.62 0.49
N GLU A 106 11.46 3.37 1.79
CA GLU A 106 12.46 2.80 2.70
C GLU A 106 12.88 1.39 2.28
N PHE A 107 11.95 0.55 1.83
CA PHE A 107 12.27 -0.79 1.32
C PHE A 107 13.20 -0.74 0.09
N TYR A 108 12.98 0.22 -0.82
CA TYR A 108 13.88 0.43 -1.95
C TYR A 108 15.27 0.93 -1.52
N ALA A 109 15.34 1.75 -0.49
CA ALA A 109 16.60 2.30 0.01
C ALA A 109 17.42 1.28 0.83
N ASN A 110 16.74 0.48 1.66
CA ASN A 110 17.37 -0.40 2.65
C ASN A 110 17.48 -1.86 2.19
N GLY A 111 16.76 -2.25 1.12
CA GLY A 111 16.40 -3.63 0.85
C GLY A 111 15.27 -4.09 1.78
N LEU A 112 14.80 -5.32 1.60
CA LEU A 112 13.72 -5.89 2.39
C LEU A 112 13.84 -7.40 2.52
N THR A 113 13.14 -7.95 3.52
CA THR A 113 12.96 -9.39 3.72
C THR A 113 11.56 -9.83 3.25
N LYS A 114 11.34 -11.14 3.14
CA LYS A 114 9.98 -11.69 2.96
C LYS A 114 9.04 -11.29 4.11
N GLY A 115 9.56 -11.21 5.32
CA GLY A 115 8.80 -10.72 6.48
C GLY A 115 8.36 -9.26 6.31
N ASP A 116 9.24 -8.38 5.83
CA ASP A 116 8.91 -6.99 5.52
C ASP A 116 7.83 -6.90 4.42
N LEU A 117 8.00 -7.67 3.35
CA LEU A 117 7.04 -7.72 2.24
C LEU A 117 5.67 -8.22 2.69
N LYS A 118 5.62 -9.20 3.58
CA LYS A 118 4.38 -9.70 4.16
C LYS A 118 3.61 -8.60 4.89
N MET A 119 4.27 -7.74 5.66
CA MET A 119 3.62 -6.62 6.34
C MET A 119 3.03 -5.63 5.34
N LEU A 120 3.74 -5.34 4.25
CA LEU A 120 3.20 -4.52 3.16
C LEU A 120 1.96 -5.15 2.55
N MET A 121 2.00 -6.44 2.20
CA MET A 121 0.85 -7.14 1.60
C MET A 121 -0.38 -7.08 2.50
N LEU A 122 -0.24 -7.31 3.80
CA LEU A 122 -1.34 -7.27 4.74
C LEU A 122 -1.98 -5.88 4.82
N MET A 123 -1.17 -4.82 4.90
CA MET A 123 -1.67 -3.44 4.97
C MET A 123 -2.20 -2.92 3.62
N LEU A 124 -1.66 -3.38 2.50
CA LEU A 124 -2.08 -2.98 1.16
C LEU A 124 -3.37 -3.70 0.71
N SER A 125 -3.68 -4.85 1.29
CA SER A 125 -4.81 -5.70 0.90
C SER A 125 -6.17 -4.95 0.82
N PRO A 126 -6.56 -4.07 1.76
CA PRO A 126 -7.79 -3.32 1.64
C PRO A 126 -7.83 -2.35 0.44
N PHE A 127 -6.68 -1.87 -0.01
CA PHE A 127 -6.54 -0.88 -1.07
C PHE A 127 -6.41 -1.51 -2.46
N ALA A 128 -5.68 -2.61 -2.57
CA ALA A 128 -5.37 -3.31 -3.82
C ALA A 128 -5.51 -4.83 -3.66
N PRO A 129 -6.74 -5.33 -3.40
CA PRO A 129 -6.96 -6.72 -3.02
C PRO A 129 -6.55 -7.72 -4.11
N HIS A 130 -6.80 -7.44 -5.38
CA HIS A 130 -6.50 -8.40 -6.47
C HIS A 130 -5.00 -8.62 -6.62
N MET A 131 -4.22 -7.53 -6.67
CA MET A 131 -2.77 -7.61 -6.76
C MET A 131 -2.16 -8.29 -5.53
N VAL A 132 -2.65 -7.95 -4.34
CA VAL A 132 -2.14 -8.53 -3.10
C VAL A 132 -2.42 -10.03 -3.02
N GLU A 133 -3.59 -10.50 -3.41
CA GLU A 133 -3.86 -11.95 -3.42
C GLU A 133 -2.96 -12.70 -4.40
N GLU A 134 -2.67 -12.14 -5.57
CA GLU A 134 -1.70 -12.72 -6.50
C GLU A 134 -0.28 -12.73 -5.91
N MET A 135 0.15 -11.62 -5.29
CA MET A 135 1.43 -11.58 -4.58
C MET A 135 1.49 -12.61 -3.44
N TRP A 136 0.41 -12.79 -2.70
CA TRP A 136 0.28 -13.76 -1.61
C TRP A 136 0.46 -15.19 -2.09
N GLU A 137 -0.11 -15.53 -3.24
CA GLU A 137 0.08 -16.82 -3.91
C GLU A 137 1.53 -17.00 -4.38
N LEU A 138 2.07 -16.03 -5.13
CA LEU A 138 3.40 -16.10 -5.74
C LEU A 138 4.54 -16.12 -4.71
N THR A 139 4.37 -15.48 -3.56
CA THR A 139 5.37 -15.50 -2.48
C THR A 139 5.30 -16.75 -1.60
N GLY A 140 4.31 -17.62 -1.84
CA GLY A 140 4.13 -18.88 -1.10
C GLY A 140 3.36 -18.73 0.20
N GLU A 141 2.88 -17.54 0.54
CA GLU A 141 2.13 -17.30 1.79
C GLU A 141 0.78 -18.02 1.80
N ALA A 142 0.11 -18.12 0.64
CA ALA A 142 -1.13 -18.89 0.51
C ALA A 142 -0.92 -20.37 0.85
N ALA A 143 0.17 -20.97 0.38
CA ALA A 143 0.51 -22.36 0.70
C ALA A 143 0.86 -22.57 2.18
N LYS A 144 1.54 -21.59 2.82
CA LYS A 144 1.91 -21.65 4.23
C LYS A 144 0.70 -21.51 5.15
N THR A 145 -0.21 -20.59 4.85
CA THR A 145 -1.35 -20.26 5.70
C THR A 145 -2.61 -21.06 5.39
N GLY A 146 -2.72 -21.58 4.16
CA GLY A 146 -3.93 -22.23 3.65
C GLY A 146 -5.11 -21.26 3.42
N THR A 147 -4.86 -19.95 3.47
CA THR A 147 -5.89 -18.92 3.40
C THR A 147 -5.42 -17.71 2.58
N MET A 148 -6.38 -16.86 2.18
CA MET A 148 -6.13 -15.62 1.45
C MET A 148 -5.51 -14.54 2.34
N ALA A 149 -4.85 -13.55 1.75
CA ALA A 149 -4.29 -12.41 2.48
C ALA A 149 -5.37 -11.64 3.24
N MET A 150 -6.52 -11.42 2.61
CA MET A 150 -7.66 -10.71 3.22
C MET A 150 -8.27 -11.44 4.43
N GLN A 151 -7.99 -12.71 4.60
CA GLN A 151 -8.46 -13.53 5.74
C GLN A 151 -7.47 -13.54 6.92
N GLN A 152 -6.29 -12.96 6.73
CA GLN A 152 -5.29 -12.88 7.79
C GLN A 152 -5.70 -11.87 8.87
N PRO A 153 -5.27 -12.07 10.13
CA PRO A 153 -5.42 -11.03 11.13
C PRO A 153 -4.67 -9.76 10.72
N TRP A 154 -5.24 -8.61 11.07
CA TRP A 154 -4.57 -7.34 10.86
C TRP A 154 -3.25 -7.28 11.63
N PRO A 155 -2.15 -6.76 11.05
CA PRO A 155 -0.87 -6.73 11.72
C PRO A 155 -0.91 -5.81 12.94
N GLU A 156 -0.26 -6.25 14.02
CA GLU A 156 -0.10 -5.48 15.24
C GLU A 156 1.23 -4.72 15.24
N TYR A 157 1.27 -3.59 15.95
CA TYR A 157 2.50 -2.81 16.12
C TYR A 157 2.93 -2.79 17.59
N ASP A 158 4.23 -2.68 17.80
CA ASP A 158 4.84 -2.44 19.09
C ASP A 158 5.27 -0.97 19.17
N GLU A 159 4.69 -0.20 20.10
CA GLU A 159 4.98 1.23 20.26
C GLU A 159 6.47 1.46 20.56
N SER A 160 7.12 0.59 21.33
CA SER A 160 8.54 0.71 21.65
C SER A 160 9.46 0.59 20.44
N LYS A 161 8.99 -0.06 19.35
CA LYS A 161 9.74 -0.29 18.12
C LYS A 161 9.50 0.79 17.06
N THR A 162 8.66 1.75 17.34
CA THR A 162 8.40 2.85 16.39
C THR A 162 9.53 3.87 16.30
N VAL A 163 10.56 3.77 17.14
CA VAL A 163 11.75 4.62 17.14
C VAL A 163 12.94 3.83 16.63
N ALA A 164 13.69 4.39 15.68
CA ALA A 164 14.91 3.75 15.19
C ALA A 164 15.94 3.57 16.32
N SER A 165 16.49 2.37 16.44
CA SER A 165 17.46 2.00 17.49
C SER A 165 18.84 2.66 17.29
N HIS A 166 19.09 3.24 16.12
CA HIS A 166 20.38 3.87 15.79
C HIS A 166 20.19 5.36 15.47
N VAL A 167 20.67 6.20 16.37
CA VAL A 167 21.02 7.57 16.05
C VAL A 167 22.45 7.49 15.48
N GLU A 168 22.61 7.59 14.17
CA GLU A 168 23.92 7.91 13.60
C GLU A 168 24.31 9.30 14.10
N MET A 169 25.18 9.36 15.10
CA MET A 169 25.85 10.61 15.45
C MET A 169 26.88 10.86 14.35
N ALA A 170 26.61 11.87 13.51
CA ALA A 170 27.62 12.43 12.65
C ALA A 170 28.77 12.95 13.53
N VAL A 171 29.94 12.38 13.38
CA VAL A 171 31.21 12.86 13.93
C VAL A 171 31.82 13.85 12.95
#